data_16a2cc866c569bf14fd3e911fb9eb058
#
_entry.id   16a2cc866c569bf14fd3e911fb9eb058
#
_cell.length_a   1.000
_cell.length_b   1.000
_cell.length_c   1.000
_cell.angle_alpha   90.00
_cell.angle_beta   90.00
_cell.angle_gamma   90.00
#
_symmetry.space_group_name_H-M   'P 1'
#
loop_
_entity.id
_entity.type
_entity.pdbx_description
1 polymer ?
#
loop_
_entity_poly.entity_id
_entity_poly.type
_entity_poly.pdbx_seq_one_letter_code
_entity_poly.pdbx_strand_id
1 'polypeptide(L)'
;MSERGEMMDCDEVVSGLILELRRGTLILLVLNQLQKPMYGYNLVKELQDHGIPMEANTLYPLMRRLESQGLLKSEWETSESKPRKYYSITEDGRCVLLRAKENWRTFSENVNKLLDAGEK
;
A
#
# COMPACT_ATOMS: atom_id res chain seq x y z
N MET A 1 4.60 -13.01 -34.66
CA MET A 1 4.10 -13.01 -34.49
C MET A 1 3.47 -12.89 -34.34
N SER A 2 3.28 -12.85 -34.03
CA SER A 2 2.66 -12.91 -33.72
C SER A 2 1.92 -13.03 -33.89
N GLU A 3 1.72 -13.15 -33.91
CA GLU A 3 1.05 -13.36 -33.90
C GLU A 3 0.45 -13.61 -33.59
N ARG A 4 1.03 -13.42 -33.72
CA ARG A 4 0.11 -14.11 -33.06
C ARG A 4 -1.27 -13.89 -33.48
N GLY A 5 -1.91 -14.76 -33.77
CA GLY A 5 -3.25 -14.60 -34.23
C GLY A 5 -4.24 -14.29 -33.14
N GLU A 6 -3.80 -14.33 -31.90
CA GLU A 6 -4.70 -14.06 -30.79
C GLU A 6 -4.53 -12.69 -30.28
N MET A 7 -5.63 -12.09 -29.86
CA MET A 7 -5.56 -10.79 -29.21
C MET A 7 -5.20 -10.96 -27.77
N MET A 8 -4.39 -10.03 -27.28
CA MET A 8 -4.05 -9.96 -25.89
C MET A 8 -5.30 -9.69 -25.07
N ASP A 9 -5.43 -10.35 -23.92
CA ASP A 9 -6.49 -10.03 -22.98
C ASP A 9 -6.05 -8.81 -22.20
N CYS A 10 -6.55 -7.66 -22.63
CA CYS A 10 -6.17 -6.39 -22.05
C CYS A 10 -6.49 -6.34 -20.55
N ASP A 11 -7.64 -6.83 -20.18
CA ASP A 11 -8.05 -6.80 -18.77
C ASP A 11 -7.12 -7.61 -17.90
N GLU A 12 -6.67 -8.74 -18.39
CA GLU A 12 -5.78 -9.59 -17.63
C GLU A 12 -4.41 -8.94 -17.44
N VAL A 13 -3.91 -8.36 -18.51
CA VAL A 13 -2.61 -7.68 -18.44
C VAL A 13 -2.70 -6.47 -17.52
N VAL A 14 -3.80 -5.70 -17.61
CA VAL A 14 -3.98 -4.52 -16.78
C VAL A 14 -4.02 -4.88 -15.31
N SER A 15 -4.67 -5.99 -14.98
CA SER A 15 -4.74 -6.41 -13.57
C SER A 15 -3.35 -6.57 -12.96
N GLY A 16 -2.44 -7.19 -13.71
CA GLY A 16 -1.08 -7.36 -13.23
C GLY A 16 -0.34 -6.05 -13.11
N LEU A 17 -0.52 -5.17 -14.10
CA LEU A 17 0.15 -3.87 -14.08
C LEU A 17 -0.36 -2.99 -12.95
N ILE A 18 -1.65 -3.06 -12.65
CA ILE A 18 -2.19 -2.26 -11.56
C ILE A 18 -1.57 -2.66 -10.23
N LEU A 19 -1.32 -3.94 -10.02
CA LEU A 19 -0.65 -4.37 -8.80
C LEU A 19 0.72 -3.72 -8.66
N GLU A 20 1.46 -3.65 -9.78
CA GLU A 20 2.76 -3.01 -9.75
C GLU A 20 2.64 -1.51 -9.52
N LEU A 21 1.65 -0.87 -10.13
CA LEU A 21 1.45 0.55 -9.94
C LEU A 21 1.14 0.89 -8.48
N ARG A 22 0.45 -0.01 -7.80
CA ARG A 22 0.04 0.24 -6.42
C ARG A 22 1.12 -0.07 -5.39
N ARG A 23 2.13 -0.85 -5.78
CA ARG A 23 3.06 -1.40 -4.80
C ARG A 23 3.75 -0.32 -3.97
N GLY A 24 4.27 0.70 -4.62
CA GLY A 24 4.94 1.78 -3.91
C GLY A 24 3.98 2.61 -3.07
N THR A 25 2.78 2.83 -3.59
CA THR A 25 1.79 3.62 -2.89
C THR A 25 1.30 2.94 -1.61
N LEU A 26 1.36 1.60 -1.58
CA LEU A 26 0.93 0.87 -0.41
C LEU A 26 1.74 1.19 0.83
N ILE A 27 3.04 1.41 0.66
CA ILE A 27 3.89 1.78 1.79
C ILE A 27 3.36 3.07 2.42
N LEU A 28 3.06 4.04 1.57
CA LEU A 28 2.54 5.32 2.01
C LEU A 28 1.22 5.15 2.76
N LEU A 29 0.33 4.32 2.22
CA LEU A 29 -0.98 4.12 2.81
C LEU A 29 -0.88 3.37 4.14
N VAL A 30 -0.03 2.36 4.23
CA VAL A 30 0.13 1.63 5.47
C VAL A 30 0.63 2.55 6.56
N LEU A 31 1.65 3.34 6.27
CA LEU A 31 2.17 4.27 7.26
C LEU A 31 1.12 5.29 7.68
N ASN A 32 0.34 5.77 6.72
CA ASN A 32 -0.69 6.76 7.00
C ASN A 32 -1.79 6.20 7.92
N GLN A 33 -2.27 5.01 7.60
CA GLN A 33 -3.37 4.43 8.37
C GLN A 33 -2.93 4.00 9.76
N LEU A 34 -1.66 3.67 9.92
CA LEU A 34 -1.17 3.23 11.21
C LEU A 34 -0.69 4.36 12.10
N GLN A 35 -1.07 5.60 11.78
CA GLN A 35 -0.90 6.69 12.72
C GLN A 35 -1.71 6.43 13.98
N LYS A 36 -2.72 5.61 13.89
CA LYS A 36 -3.43 5.08 15.04
C LYS A 36 -3.19 3.58 15.12
N PRO A 37 -3.01 3.03 16.31
CA PRO A 37 -2.80 1.58 16.43
C PRO A 37 -3.98 0.81 15.87
N MET A 38 -3.68 -0.30 15.21
CA MET A 38 -4.71 -1.06 14.55
C MET A 38 -4.24 -2.51 14.36
N TYR A 39 -5.16 -3.46 14.48
CA TYR A 39 -4.84 -4.84 14.15
C TYR A 39 -4.64 -4.96 12.64
N GLY A 40 -3.74 -5.86 12.24
CA GLY A 40 -3.50 -6.05 10.82
C GLY A 40 -4.75 -6.39 10.06
N TYR A 41 -5.62 -7.20 10.66
CA TYR A 41 -6.88 -7.55 10.03
C TYR A 41 -7.74 -6.30 9.74
N ASN A 42 -7.78 -5.37 10.69
CA ASN A 42 -8.57 -4.15 10.51
C ASN A 42 -7.97 -3.25 9.45
N LEU A 43 -6.65 -3.26 9.31
CA LEU A 43 -6.01 -2.47 8.28
C LEU A 43 -6.40 -2.98 6.89
N VAL A 44 -6.40 -4.29 6.71
CA VAL A 44 -6.83 -4.89 5.45
C VAL A 44 -8.24 -4.42 5.11
N LYS A 45 -9.14 -4.52 6.11
CA LYS A 45 -10.53 -4.16 5.88
C LYS A 45 -10.67 -2.68 5.58
N GLU A 46 -9.93 -1.83 6.28
CA GLU A 46 -10.04 -0.39 6.07
C GLU A 46 -9.58 0.00 4.67
N LEU A 47 -8.52 -0.61 4.19
CA LEU A 47 -8.06 -0.31 2.83
C LEU A 47 -9.08 -0.78 1.80
N GLN A 48 -9.67 -1.94 2.03
CA GLN A 48 -10.71 -2.43 1.12
C GLN A 48 -11.91 -1.50 1.11
N ASP A 49 -12.29 -1.01 2.28
CA ASP A 49 -13.44 -0.10 2.38
C ASP A 49 -13.20 1.22 1.66
N HIS A 50 -11.93 1.59 1.49
CA HIS A 50 -11.58 2.81 0.78
C HIS A 50 -11.25 2.56 -0.68
N GLY A 51 -11.64 1.42 -1.21
CA GLY A 51 -11.44 1.14 -2.61
C GLY A 51 -10.05 0.69 -2.97
N ILE A 52 -9.28 0.23 -1.99
CA ILE A 52 -7.92 -0.24 -2.21
C ILE A 52 -7.89 -1.72 -1.80
N PRO A 53 -8.30 -2.60 -2.70
CA PRO A 53 -8.35 -4.02 -2.38
C PRO A 53 -6.95 -4.56 -2.17
N MET A 54 -6.79 -5.33 -1.10
CA MET A 54 -5.50 -5.78 -0.67
C MET A 54 -5.68 -7.10 0.04
N GLU A 55 -4.87 -8.06 -0.31
CA GLU A 55 -4.93 -9.34 0.38
C GLU A 55 -4.00 -9.36 1.56
N ALA A 56 -4.41 -10.09 2.58
CA ALA A 56 -3.63 -10.17 3.81
C ALA A 56 -2.23 -10.71 3.54
N ASN A 57 -2.11 -11.69 2.64
CA ASN A 57 -0.80 -12.28 2.38
C ASN A 57 0.11 -11.36 1.58
N THR A 58 -0.39 -10.24 1.08
CA THR A 58 0.46 -9.18 0.53
C THR A 58 0.79 -8.15 1.59
N LEU A 59 -0.17 -7.82 2.42
CA LEU A 59 -0.04 -6.75 3.38
C LEU A 59 0.84 -7.13 4.58
N TYR A 60 0.66 -8.32 5.12
CA TYR A 60 1.41 -8.70 6.31
C TYR A 60 2.92 -8.74 6.08
N PRO A 61 3.43 -9.29 4.97
CA PRO A 61 4.88 -9.21 4.73
C PRO A 61 5.39 -7.79 4.63
N LEU A 62 4.59 -6.89 4.04
CA LEU A 62 4.99 -5.49 3.96
C LEU A 62 5.08 -4.87 5.34
N MET A 63 4.10 -5.15 6.19
CA MET A 63 4.12 -4.60 7.55
C MET A 63 5.31 -5.11 8.34
N ARG A 64 5.65 -6.40 8.19
CA ARG A 64 6.82 -6.94 8.86
C ARG A 64 8.10 -6.29 8.37
N ARG A 65 8.17 -6.02 7.06
CA ARG A 65 9.35 -5.35 6.52
C ARG A 65 9.48 -3.94 7.07
N LEU A 66 8.37 -3.20 7.11
CA LEU A 66 8.39 -1.84 7.65
C LEU A 66 8.73 -1.84 9.13
N GLU A 67 8.30 -2.86 9.85
CA GLU A 67 8.66 -2.99 11.26
C GLU A 67 10.15 -3.23 11.41
N SER A 68 10.72 -4.11 10.61
CA SER A 68 12.15 -4.38 10.69
C SER A 68 12.99 -3.18 10.28
N GLN A 69 12.43 -2.28 9.48
CA GLN A 69 13.10 -1.05 9.11
C GLN A 69 12.92 0.05 10.16
N GLY A 70 12.18 -0.22 11.21
CA GLY A 70 12.01 0.76 12.27
C GLY A 70 10.91 1.77 12.00
N LEU A 71 10.10 1.58 10.97
CA LEU A 71 9.03 2.53 10.63
C LEU A 71 7.71 2.18 11.28
N LEU A 72 7.53 0.93 11.65
CA LEU A 72 6.37 0.47 12.41
C LEU A 72 6.84 -0.24 13.66
N LYS A 73 5.98 -0.31 14.64
CA LYS A 73 6.17 -1.13 15.83
C LYS A 73 4.91 -1.94 16.03
N SER A 74 5.02 -3.03 16.77
CA SER A 74 3.88 -3.89 17.01
C SER A 74 3.88 -4.33 18.47
N GLU A 75 2.68 -4.64 18.95
CA GLU A 75 2.50 -5.15 20.30
C GLU A 75 1.40 -6.20 20.27
N TRP A 76 1.54 -7.16 21.18
CA TRP A 76 0.56 -8.22 21.31
C TRP A 76 -0.51 -7.80 22.29
N GLU A 77 -1.76 -7.99 21.91
CA GLU A 77 -2.88 -7.87 22.82
C GLU A 77 -3.19 -9.25 23.33
N THR A 78 -2.94 -9.48 24.61
CA THR A 78 -3.04 -10.81 25.20
C THR A 78 -4.15 -10.93 26.23
N SER A 79 -4.99 -9.92 26.38
CA SER A 79 -6.06 -9.95 27.37
C SER A 79 -7.17 -10.92 26.99
N GLU A 80 -7.21 -11.40 25.75
CA GLU A 80 -8.23 -12.33 25.32
C GLU A 80 -7.62 -13.69 25.06
N SER A 81 -8.46 -14.68 24.86
CA SER A 81 -8.00 -16.06 24.70
C SER A 81 -7.13 -16.22 23.47
N LYS A 82 -7.33 -15.40 22.43
CA LYS A 82 -6.51 -15.43 21.23
C LYS A 82 -5.69 -14.17 21.14
N PRO A 83 -4.38 -14.28 21.34
CA PRO A 83 -3.53 -13.08 21.21
C PRO A 83 -3.63 -12.49 19.82
N ARG A 84 -3.67 -11.18 19.75
CA ARG A 84 -3.70 -10.46 18.48
C ARG A 84 -2.61 -9.42 18.47
N LYS A 85 -2.06 -9.18 17.29
CA LYS A 85 -0.95 -8.25 17.13
C LYS A 85 -1.48 -6.97 16.50
N TYR A 86 -1.18 -5.84 17.11
CA TYR A 86 -1.55 -4.58 16.49
C TYR A 86 -0.29 -3.77 16.23
N TYR A 87 -0.39 -2.91 15.22
CA TYR A 87 0.72 -2.16 14.70
C TYR A 87 0.45 -0.67 14.82
N SER A 88 1.51 0.10 14.94
CA SER A 88 1.40 1.55 14.89
C SER A 88 2.69 2.13 14.33
N ILE A 89 2.61 3.37 13.89
CA ILE A 89 3.76 4.05 13.28
C ILE A 89 4.72 4.51 14.37
N THR A 90 6.02 4.46 14.08
CA THR A 90 7.03 5.00 14.98
C THR A 90 7.26 6.47 14.65
N GLU A 91 8.10 7.14 15.45
CA GLU A 91 8.48 8.49 15.14
C GLU A 91 9.25 8.58 13.83
N ASP A 92 10.16 7.63 13.62
CA ASP A 92 10.86 7.57 12.35
C ASP A 92 9.89 7.34 11.20
N GLY A 93 8.88 6.51 11.44
CA GLY A 93 7.86 6.28 10.44
C GLY A 93 7.08 7.53 10.10
N ARG A 94 6.80 8.39 11.10
CA ARG A 94 6.10 9.65 10.83
C ARG A 94 6.95 10.58 9.98
N CYS A 95 8.24 10.63 10.25
CA CYS A 95 9.14 11.43 9.45
C CYS A 95 9.15 10.97 8.00
N VAL A 96 9.24 9.66 7.80
CA VAL A 96 9.22 9.10 6.46
C VAL A 96 7.88 9.36 5.79
N LEU A 97 6.79 9.23 6.54
CA LEU A 97 5.45 9.47 5.99
C LEU A 97 5.32 10.90 5.45
N LEU A 98 5.77 11.88 6.20
CA LEU A 98 5.66 13.27 5.76
C LEU A 98 6.41 13.50 4.45
N ARG A 99 7.62 12.98 4.37
CA ARG A 99 8.42 13.16 3.15
C ARG A 99 7.84 12.37 1.99
N ALA A 100 7.34 11.17 2.27
CA ALA A 100 6.74 10.36 1.22
C ALA A 100 5.48 11.00 0.68
N LYS A 101 4.69 11.65 1.54
CA LYS A 101 3.50 12.35 1.08
C LYS A 101 3.85 13.49 0.13
N GLU A 102 4.86 14.26 0.48
CA GLU A 102 5.27 15.36 -0.37
C GLU A 102 5.75 14.86 -1.71
N ASN A 103 6.57 13.83 -1.68
CA ASN A 103 7.07 13.25 -2.92
C ASN A 103 5.94 12.70 -3.77
N TRP A 104 4.98 12.04 -3.14
CA TRP A 104 3.84 11.50 -3.87
C TRP A 104 3.04 12.61 -4.54
N ARG A 105 2.79 13.70 -3.84
CA ARG A 105 2.01 14.79 -4.41
C ARG A 105 2.69 15.40 -5.62
N THR A 106 3.98 15.68 -5.49
CA THR A 106 4.74 16.25 -6.60
C THR A 106 4.81 15.27 -7.77
N PHE A 107 5.11 14.02 -7.48
CA PHE A 107 5.26 13.02 -8.51
C PHE A 107 3.93 12.79 -9.23
N SER A 108 2.84 12.67 -8.49
CA SER A 108 1.54 12.40 -9.11
C SER A 108 1.09 13.58 -9.95
N GLU A 109 1.38 14.81 -9.51
CA GLU A 109 1.09 15.98 -10.33
C GLU A 109 1.84 15.95 -11.64
N ASN A 110 3.13 15.63 -11.58
CA ASN A 110 3.93 15.58 -12.78
C ASN A 110 3.50 14.48 -13.71
N VAL A 111 3.16 13.33 -13.15
CA VAL A 111 2.65 12.22 -13.96
C VAL A 111 1.36 12.63 -14.65
N ASN A 112 0.45 13.24 -13.91
CA ASN A 112 -0.83 13.64 -14.50
C ASN A 112 -0.67 14.67 -15.60
N LYS A 113 0.27 15.61 -15.43
CA LYS A 113 0.53 16.58 -16.46
C LYS A 113 0.98 15.92 -17.77
N LEU A 114 1.84 14.93 -17.64
CA LEU A 114 2.31 14.21 -18.82
C LEU A 114 1.20 13.41 -19.47
N LEU A 115 0.39 12.73 -18.66
CA LEU A 115 -0.70 11.93 -19.18
C LEU A 115 -1.75 12.80 -19.86
N ASP A 116 -2.08 13.93 -19.24
CA ASP A 116 -3.10 14.80 -19.77
C ASP A 116 -2.61 15.50 -21.06
N ALA A 117 -1.33 15.83 -21.12
CA ALA A 117 -0.79 16.47 -22.30
C ALA A 117 -0.87 15.56 -23.51
N GLY A 118 -0.85 14.25 -23.28
CA GLY A 118 -0.94 13.31 -24.39
C GLY A 118 -2.33 13.12 -24.95
N GLU A 119 -3.31 13.76 -24.35
CA GLU A 119 -4.71 13.57 -24.76
C GLU A 119 -5.19 14.61 -25.74
N LYS A 120 -4.33 15.33 -26.35
CA LYS A 120 -4.69 16.35 -27.32
C LYS A 120 -5.27 15.78 -28.58
#